data_d5321d97736e3630d46120c48a36a4d3
#
_entry.id   d5321d97736e3630d46120c48a36a4d3
#
_cell.length_a   1.000
_cell.length_b   1.000
_cell.length_c   1.000
_cell.angle_alpha   90.00
_cell.angle_beta   90.00
_cell.angle_gamma   90.00
#
_symmetry.space_group_name_H-M   'P 1'
#
loop_
_entity.id
_entity.type
_entity.pdbx_description
1 polymer ?
#
loop_
_entity_poly.entity_id
_entity_poly.type
_entity_poly.pdbx_seq_one_letter_code
_entity_poly.pdbx_strand_id
1 'polypeptide(L)'
;MSRKERNRMTRETIPKGFSAPMAFVDLLPVVFFGFSAVKTGNLFHSGLFVAGAVVCLLSGVVKVGWKLIAAVSQRNIWPMFVRMRVLMPVGFLTMFAALIVDRAGLNGEAMLAKLSGFPACLFFLAGALGMILMLVFAFRMDSSDPKVNWMEQTVNSLAQICFFIGLMLA
;
A
#
# COMPACT_ATOMS: atom_id res chain seq x y z
N MET A 1 -13.86 4.48 27.83
CA MET A 1 -13.96 4.10 26.41
C MET A 1 -12.66 3.42 26.00
N SER A 2 -12.70 2.12 25.67
CA SER A 2 -11.49 1.35 25.36
C SER A 2 -10.89 1.78 24.01
N ARG A 3 -9.57 1.58 23.81
CA ARG A 3 -8.88 1.88 22.55
C ARG A 3 -9.52 1.13 21.35
N LYS A 4 -10.14 -0.02 21.64
CA LYS A 4 -10.89 -0.85 20.66
C LYS A 4 -12.21 -0.22 20.22
N GLU A 5 -12.84 0.60 21.03
CA GLU A 5 -14.10 1.28 20.69
C GLU A 5 -13.87 2.53 19.85
N ARG A 6 -12.73 3.22 20.03
CA ARG A 6 -12.36 4.40 19.24
C ARG A 6 -12.06 4.08 17.76
N ASN A 7 -11.56 2.88 17.47
CA ASN A 7 -11.17 2.47 16.11
C ASN A 7 -12.27 1.68 15.37
N ARG A 8 -13.47 1.55 15.93
CA ARG A 8 -14.60 0.96 15.20
C ARG A 8 -15.21 2.01 14.28
N MET A 9 -14.82 1.99 13.02
CA MET A 9 -15.66 2.55 11.97
C MET A 9 -16.98 1.81 12.00
N THR A 10 -18.04 2.50 12.43
CA THR A 10 -19.40 1.98 12.35
C THR A 10 -19.92 2.16 10.92
N ARG A 11 -20.94 1.38 10.53
CA ARG A 11 -21.58 1.52 9.21
C ARG A 11 -22.08 2.94 8.93
N GLU A 12 -22.32 3.72 9.97
CA GLU A 12 -22.98 5.03 9.92
C GLU A 12 -22.02 6.21 10.06
N THR A 13 -20.81 5.97 10.60
CA THR A 13 -19.85 7.06 10.85
C THR A 13 -18.84 7.21 9.72
N ILE A 14 -18.75 8.41 9.19
CA ILE A 14 -17.66 8.80 8.30
C ILE A 14 -16.53 9.34 9.19
N PRO A 15 -15.28 8.88 9.02
CA PRO A 15 -14.16 9.43 9.77
C PRO A 15 -14.03 10.92 9.54
N LYS A 16 -13.90 11.66 10.63
CA LYS A 16 -13.64 13.11 10.57
C LYS A 16 -12.33 13.33 9.83
N GLY A 17 -12.33 14.19 8.83
CA GLY A 17 -11.11 14.55 8.10
C GLY A 17 -10.92 13.88 6.74
N PHE A 18 -11.87 13.09 6.27
CA PHE A 18 -11.86 12.67 4.87
C PHE A 18 -12.18 13.86 3.97
N SER A 19 -11.24 14.20 3.10
CA SER A 19 -11.38 15.27 2.12
C SER A 19 -11.00 14.76 0.73
N ALA A 20 -11.52 15.38 -0.32
CA ALA A 20 -11.16 15.02 -1.68
C ALA A 20 -9.64 15.13 -1.93
N PRO A 21 -8.93 16.20 -1.51
CA PRO A 21 -7.46 16.26 -1.63
C PRO A 21 -6.75 15.07 -0.97
N MET A 22 -7.21 14.63 0.22
CA MET A 22 -6.63 13.46 0.89
C MET A 22 -6.84 12.16 0.10
N ALA A 23 -8.01 11.99 -0.54
CA ALA A 23 -8.24 10.83 -1.39
C ALA A 23 -7.31 10.81 -2.62
N PHE A 24 -6.99 11.98 -3.19
CA PHE A 24 -6.01 12.09 -4.28
C PHE A 24 -4.59 11.79 -3.81
N VAL A 25 -4.19 12.25 -2.63
CA VAL A 25 -2.86 11.90 -2.07
C VAL A 25 -2.77 10.40 -1.78
N ASP A 26 -3.85 9.78 -1.30
CA ASP A 26 -3.92 8.32 -1.08
C ASP A 26 -3.86 7.49 -2.40
N LEU A 27 -4.08 8.12 -3.55
CA LEU A 27 -3.89 7.49 -4.86
C LEU A 27 -2.40 7.32 -5.22
N LEU A 28 -1.54 8.24 -4.80
CA LEU A 28 -0.11 8.21 -5.14
C LEU A 28 0.57 6.88 -4.75
N PRO A 29 0.50 6.42 -3.48
CA PRO A 29 1.11 5.16 -3.11
C PRO A 29 0.51 3.97 -3.87
N VAL A 30 -0.76 4.01 -4.23
CA VAL A 30 -1.42 2.94 -5.02
C VAL A 30 -0.82 2.86 -6.42
N VAL A 31 -0.61 4.00 -7.08
CA VAL A 31 -0.03 4.07 -8.43
C VAL A 31 1.43 3.62 -8.42
N PHE A 32 2.26 4.15 -7.52
CA PHE A 32 3.66 3.78 -7.45
C PHE A 32 3.86 2.32 -7.04
N PHE A 33 3.06 1.82 -6.08
CA PHE A 33 3.04 0.40 -5.75
C PHE A 33 2.67 -0.46 -6.98
N GLY A 34 1.62 -0.08 -7.70
CA GLY A 34 1.15 -0.83 -8.88
C GLY A 34 2.24 -0.96 -9.95
N PHE A 35 2.89 0.16 -10.31
CA PHE A 35 4.00 0.14 -11.27
C PHE A 35 5.18 -0.69 -10.76
N SER A 36 5.57 -0.52 -9.50
CA SER A 36 6.66 -1.28 -8.89
C SER A 36 6.37 -2.78 -8.88
N ALA A 37 5.17 -3.16 -8.48
CA ALA A 37 4.79 -4.57 -8.35
C ALA A 37 4.67 -5.26 -9.72
N VAL A 38 4.11 -4.60 -10.73
CA VAL A 38 4.05 -5.13 -12.10
C VAL A 38 5.45 -5.29 -12.68
N LYS A 39 6.32 -4.27 -12.53
CA LYS A 39 7.72 -4.37 -12.99
C LYS A 39 8.45 -5.50 -12.30
N THR A 40 8.30 -5.64 -10.98
CA THR A 40 8.90 -6.73 -10.19
C THR A 40 8.40 -8.09 -10.66
N GLY A 41 7.10 -8.25 -10.89
CA GLY A 41 6.52 -9.50 -11.39
C GLY A 41 7.03 -9.89 -12.77
N ASN A 42 7.23 -8.90 -13.65
CA ASN A 42 7.82 -9.13 -14.97
C ASN A 42 9.30 -9.53 -14.87
N LEU A 43 10.07 -8.93 -13.95
CA LEU A 43 11.47 -9.32 -13.69
C LEU A 43 11.57 -10.74 -13.13
N PHE A 44 10.60 -11.18 -12.35
CA PHE A 44 10.52 -12.52 -11.79
C PHE A 44 9.90 -13.54 -12.76
N HIS A 45 9.41 -13.10 -13.91
CA HIS A 45 8.65 -13.95 -14.84
C HIS A 45 7.53 -14.74 -14.16
N SER A 46 6.92 -14.15 -13.10
CA SER A 46 5.88 -14.78 -12.30
C SER A 46 4.52 -14.15 -12.58
N GLY A 47 3.68 -14.89 -13.33
CA GLY A 47 2.28 -14.48 -13.57
C GLY A 47 1.46 -14.46 -12.28
N LEU A 48 1.77 -15.33 -11.31
CA LEU A 48 1.11 -15.38 -10.02
C LEU A 48 1.43 -14.13 -9.18
N PHE A 49 2.69 -13.66 -9.22
CA PHE A 49 3.08 -12.41 -8.57
C PHE A 49 2.32 -11.21 -9.16
N VAL A 50 2.27 -11.14 -10.50
CA VAL A 50 1.53 -10.06 -11.19
C VAL A 50 0.04 -10.12 -10.85
N ALA A 51 -0.57 -11.30 -10.80
CA ALA A 51 -1.97 -11.45 -10.40
C ALA A 51 -2.22 -10.91 -8.97
N GLY A 52 -1.38 -11.28 -8.00
CA GLY A 52 -1.44 -10.74 -6.64
C GLY A 52 -1.27 -9.22 -6.59
N ALA A 53 -0.33 -8.68 -7.37
CA ALA A 53 -0.11 -7.24 -7.48
C ALA A 53 -1.33 -6.50 -8.04
N VAL A 54 -1.98 -7.05 -9.06
CA VAL A 54 -3.22 -6.49 -9.63
C VAL A 54 -4.35 -6.50 -8.60
N VAL A 55 -4.50 -7.56 -7.82
CA VAL A 55 -5.51 -7.61 -6.73
C VAL A 55 -5.23 -6.53 -5.68
N CYS A 56 -3.97 -6.33 -5.27
CA CYS A 56 -3.59 -5.24 -4.38
C CYS A 56 -3.89 -3.86 -4.98
N LEU A 57 -3.55 -3.66 -6.25
CA LEU A 57 -3.81 -2.41 -6.96
C LEU A 57 -5.32 -2.10 -7.00
N LEU A 58 -6.14 -3.06 -7.40
CA LEU A 58 -7.60 -2.91 -7.43
C LEU A 58 -8.16 -2.60 -6.02
N SER A 59 -7.66 -3.27 -4.99
CA SER A 59 -8.02 -2.97 -3.61
C SER A 59 -7.67 -1.54 -3.21
N GLY A 60 -6.49 -1.05 -3.60
CA GLY A 60 -6.07 0.33 -3.39
C GLY A 60 -6.98 1.33 -4.10
N VAL A 61 -7.34 1.08 -5.35
CA VAL A 61 -8.28 1.92 -6.12
C VAL A 61 -9.67 1.95 -5.46
N VAL A 62 -10.17 0.80 -5.01
CA VAL A 62 -11.44 0.72 -4.25
C VAL A 62 -11.37 1.53 -2.96
N LYS A 63 -10.23 1.51 -2.25
CA LYS A 63 -10.00 2.30 -1.04
C LYS A 63 -10.08 3.81 -1.33
N VAL A 64 -9.38 4.26 -2.38
CA VAL A 64 -9.38 5.67 -2.79
C VAL A 64 -10.79 6.10 -3.22
N GLY A 65 -11.46 5.29 -4.04
CA GLY A 65 -12.83 5.53 -4.47
C GLY A 65 -13.80 5.63 -3.29
N TRP A 66 -13.68 4.73 -2.32
CA TRP A 66 -14.48 4.78 -1.09
C TRP A 66 -14.25 6.08 -0.30
N LYS A 67 -12.98 6.49 -0.10
CA LYS A 67 -12.66 7.76 0.58
C LYS A 67 -13.20 8.97 -0.17
N LEU A 68 -13.08 8.98 -1.50
CA LEU A 68 -13.58 10.07 -2.34
C LEU A 68 -15.11 10.19 -2.25
N ILE A 69 -15.81 9.07 -2.34
CA ILE A 69 -17.28 9.04 -2.20
C ILE A 69 -17.68 9.50 -0.81
N ALA A 70 -17.00 9.03 0.25
CA ALA A 70 -17.27 9.45 1.61
C ALA A 70 -17.05 10.96 1.80
N ALA A 71 -15.98 11.51 1.19
CA ALA A 71 -15.68 12.94 1.27
C ALA A 71 -16.71 13.82 0.52
N VAL A 72 -17.15 13.40 -0.66
CA VAL A 72 -18.02 14.21 -1.53
C VAL A 72 -19.50 14.01 -1.19
N SER A 73 -19.96 12.77 -1.08
CA SER A 73 -21.38 12.45 -0.89
C SER A 73 -21.78 12.33 0.59
N GLN A 74 -20.82 12.42 1.50
CA GLN A 74 -21.05 12.22 2.94
C GLN A 74 -21.77 10.90 3.25
N ARG A 75 -21.54 9.86 2.40
CA ARG A 75 -22.11 8.52 2.55
C ARG A 75 -21.02 7.50 2.73
N ASN A 76 -21.17 6.66 3.73
CA ASN A 76 -20.25 5.54 3.96
C ASN A 76 -20.74 4.30 3.21
N ILE A 77 -20.06 3.93 2.11
CA ILE A 77 -20.35 2.71 1.38
C ILE A 77 -19.60 1.55 2.05
N TRP A 78 -20.17 1.02 3.13
CA TRP A 78 -19.61 -0.07 3.93
C TRP A 78 -19.14 -1.28 3.11
N PRO A 79 -19.85 -1.76 2.06
CA PRO A 79 -19.36 -2.88 1.25
C PRO A 79 -18.02 -2.65 0.57
N MET A 80 -17.74 -1.42 0.13
CA MET A 80 -16.43 -1.07 -0.45
C MET A 80 -15.32 -1.18 0.60
N PHE A 81 -15.57 -0.64 1.79
CA PHE A 81 -14.64 -0.73 2.91
C PHE A 81 -14.30 -2.18 3.31
N VAL A 82 -15.32 -3.04 3.41
CA VAL A 82 -15.11 -4.45 3.76
C VAL A 82 -14.34 -5.19 2.67
N ARG A 83 -14.70 -5.00 1.41
CA ARG A 83 -14.03 -5.66 0.28
C ARG A 83 -12.55 -5.32 0.19
N MET A 84 -12.18 -4.05 0.33
CA MET A 84 -10.76 -3.65 0.29
C MET A 84 -9.95 -4.30 1.42
N ARG A 85 -10.52 -4.44 2.63
CA ARG A 85 -9.86 -5.06 3.78
C ARG A 85 -9.59 -6.55 3.61
N VAL A 86 -10.34 -7.21 2.74
CA VAL A 86 -10.15 -8.62 2.39
C VAL A 86 -9.24 -8.76 1.17
N LEU A 87 -9.47 -7.98 0.13
CA LEU A 87 -8.72 -8.09 -1.13
C LEU A 87 -7.23 -7.74 -0.95
N MET A 88 -6.91 -6.74 -0.14
CA MET A 88 -5.51 -6.32 0.04
C MET A 88 -4.64 -7.42 0.67
N PRO A 89 -5.00 -8.04 1.81
CA PRO A 89 -4.27 -9.18 2.33
C PRO A 89 -4.22 -10.38 1.36
N VAL A 90 -5.31 -10.67 0.64
CA VAL A 90 -5.34 -11.74 -0.37
C VAL A 90 -4.31 -11.47 -1.46
N GLY A 91 -4.25 -10.25 -2.00
CA GLY A 91 -3.25 -9.89 -2.99
C GLY A 91 -1.81 -10.04 -2.47
N PHE A 92 -1.52 -9.55 -1.26
CA PHE A 92 -0.21 -9.73 -0.65
C PHE A 92 0.15 -11.20 -0.42
N LEU A 93 -0.77 -12.00 0.12
CA LEU A 93 -0.54 -13.44 0.30
C LEU A 93 -0.29 -14.15 -1.03
N THR A 94 -0.98 -13.76 -2.09
CA THR A 94 -0.75 -14.28 -3.45
C THR A 94 0.67 -13.93 -3.93
N MET A 95 1.12 -12.68 -3.72
CA MET A 95 2.49 -12.28 -4.06
C MET A 95 3.53 -13.06 -3.26
N PHE A 96 3.32 -13.26 -1.95
CA PHE A 96 4.20 -14.08 -1.13
C PHE A 96 4.21 -15.54 -1.57
N ALA A 97 3.05 -16.11 -1.88
CA ALA A 97 2.96 -17.48 -2.41
C ALA A 97 3.73 -17.62 -3.73
N ALA A 98 3.66 -16.61 -4.62
CA ALA A 98 4.41 -16.58 -5.86
C ALA A 98 5.92 -16.67 -5.63
N LEU A 99 6.47 -15.95 -4.63
CA LEU A 99 7.90 -16.03 -4.29
C LEU A 99 8.33 -17.43 -3.84
N ILE A 100 7.43 -18.21 -3.27
CA ILE A 100 7.71 -19.59 -2.84
C ILE A 100 7.55 -20.57 -4.01
N VAL A 101 6.46 -20.43 -4.78
CA VAL A 101 6.11 -21.36 -5.88
C VAL A 101 7.07 -21.18 -7.04
N ASP A 102 7.37 -19.95 -7.42
CA ASP A 102 8.20 -19.63 -8.59
C ASP A 102 9.69 -19.47 -8.24
N ARG A 103 10.09 -19.88 -7.03
CA ARG A 103 11.47 -19.72 -6.51
C ARG A 103 12.55 -20.29 -7.43
N ALA A 104 12.25 -21.32 -8.19
CA ALA A 104 13.21 -21.95 -9.11
C ALA A 104 13.58 -21.03 -10.29
N GLY A 105 12.71 -20.09 -10.67
CA GLY A 105 12.97 -19.06 -11.68
C GLY A 105 13.63 -17.81 -11.13
N LEU A 106 13.73 -17.67 -9.80
CA LEU A 106 14.32 -16.51 -9.15
C LEU A 106 15.84 -16.65 -9.06
N ASN A 107 16.57 -15.83 -9.81
CA ASN A 107 18.01 -15.70 -9.58
C ASN A 107 18.25 -14.75 -8.39
N GLY A 108 18.27 -15.32 -7.18
CA GLY A 108 18.41 -14.59 -5.93
C GLY A 108 19.69 -13.76 -5.85
N GLU A 109 20.80 -14.26 -6.39
CA GLU A 109 22.09 -13.53 -6.40
C GLU A 109 22.02 -12.29 -7.31
N ALA A 110 21.53 -12.45 -8.53
CA ALA A 110 21.38 -11.32 -9.45
C ALA A 110 20.38 -10.27 -8.91
N MET A 111 19.33 -10.74 -8.24
CA MET A 111 18.37 -9.85 -7.61
C MET A 111 18.98 -9.08 -6.44
N LEU A 112 19.71 -9.78 -5.56
CA LEU A 112 20.39 -9.14 -4.44
C LEU A 112 21.43 -8.14 -4.91
N ALA A 113 22.23 -8.47 -5.94
CA ALA A 113 23.19 -7.56 -6.54
C ALA A 113 22.53 -6.27 -7.06
N LYS A 114 21.37 -6.38 -7.71
CA LYS A 114 20.60 -5.23 -8.18
C LYS A 114 20.04 -4.38 -7.04
N LEU A 115 19.46 -5.01 -6.02
CA LEU A 115 18.88 -4.32 -4.87
C LEU A 115 19.94 -3.64 -3.99
N SER A 116 21.14 -4.22 -3.89
CA SER A 116 22.24 -3.68 -3.11
C SER A 116 23.11 -2.68 -3.88
N GLY A 117 22.93 -2.56 -5.18
CA GLY A 117 23.66 -1.63 -6.03
C GLY A 117 23.43 -0.16 -5.64
N PHE A 118 24.51 0.66 -5.65
CA PHE A 118 24.39 2.11 -5.44
C PHE A 118 23.95 2.79 -6.76
N PRO A 119 23.01 3.76 -6.74
CA PRO A 119 22.32 4.35 -5.57
C PRO A 119 20.98 3.68 -5.20
N ALA A 120 20.57 2.61 -5.89
CA ALA A 120 19.28 1.95 -5.68
C ALA A 120 19.05 1.53 -4.22
N CYS A 121 20.09 0.98 -3.56
CA CYS A 121 20.01 0.53 -2.18
C CYS A 121 19.57 1.63 -1.19
N LEU A 122 19.96 2.89 -1.41
CA LEU A 122 19.54 3.99 -0.55
C LEU A 122 18.03 4.23 -0.63
N PHE A 123 17.47 4.14 -1.82
CA PHE A 123 16.02 4.28 -2.02
C PHE A 123 15.25 3.11 -1.44
N PHE A 124 15.75 1.88 -1.57
CA PHE A 124 15.12 0.71 -0.92
C PHE A 124 15.17 0.82 0.60
N LEU A 125 16.28 1.27 1.19
CA LEU A 125 16.39 1.53 2.63
C LEU A 125 15.42 2.62 3.08
N ALA A 126 15.35 3.75 2.37
CA ALA A 126 14.42 4.83 2.69
C ALA A 126 12.96 4.36 2.60
N GLY A 127 12.60 3.58 1.57
CA GLY A 127 11.29 2.97 1.43
C GLY A 127 10.97 2.02 2.59
N ALA A 128 11.90 1.15 2.95
CA ALA A 128 11.73 0.21 4.06
C ALA A 128 11.54 0.93 5.40
N LEU A 129 12.34 1.97 5.69
CA LEU A 129 12.18 2.80 6.88
C LEU A 129 10.81 3.50 6.90
N GLY A 130 10.35 4.00 5.76
CA GLY A 130 9.01 4.56 5.63
C GLY A 130 7.91 3.54 5.94
N MET A 131 8.03 2.30 5.47
CA MET A 131 7.06 1.24 5.79
C MET A 131 7.09 0.82 7.27
N ILE A 132 8.27 0.78 7.89
CA ILE A 132 8.41 0.56 9.35
C ILE A 132 7.71 1.69 10.12
N LEU A 133 7.89 2.93 9.70
CA LEU A 133 7.23 4.09 10.32
C LEU A 133 5.71 4.00 10.16
N MET A 134 5.19 3.55 9.01
CA MET A 134 3.77 3.28 8.81
C MET A 134 3.24 2.21 9.79
N LEU A 135 4.03 1.18 10.05
CA LEU A 135 3.68 0.15 11.03
C LEU A 135 3.58 0.76 12.44
N VAL A 136 4.54 1.61 12.82
CA VAL A 136 4.51 2.34 14.11
C VAL A 136 3.26 3.22 14.21
N PHE A 137 2.89 3.94 13.16
CA PHE A 137 1.67 4.75 13.13
C PHE A 137 0.43 3.90 13.33
N ALA A 138 0.31 2.78 12.62
CA ALA A 138 -0.83 1.88 12.75
C ALA A 138 -1.04 1.34 14.18
N PHE A 139 0.05 1.15 14.94
CA PHE A 139 -0.02 0.65 16.32
C PHE A 139 -0.14 1.76 17.38
N ARG A 140 0.43 2.94 17.13
CA ARG A 140 0.59 4.00 18.13
C ARG A 140 -0.35 5.17 17.96
N MET A 141 -0.77 5.47 16.75
CA MET A 141 -1.53 6.66 16.42
C MET A 141 -3.01 6.34 16.15
N ASP A 142 -3.85 7.35 16.21
CA ASP A 142 -5.27 7.25 15.91
C ASP A 142 -5.52 7.80 14.49
N SER A 143 -5.66 6.89 13.53
CA SER A 143 -5.94 7.23 12.11
C SER A 143 -7.28 7.94 11.90
N SER A 144 -8.11 8.11 12.93
CA SER A 144 -9.30 8.95 12.86
C SER A 144 -9.01 10.45 13.01
N ASP A 145 -7.80 10.81 13.53
CA ASP A 145 -7.33 12.19 13.56
C ASP A 145 -6.89 12.61 12.14
N PRO A 146 -7.43 13.71 11.60
CA PRO A 146 -7.07 14.22 10.28
C PRO A 146 -5.56 14.44 10.09
N LYS A 147 -4.88 14.97 11.11
CA LYS A 147 -3.43 15.23 11.05
C LYS A 147 -2.63 13.93 10.94
N VAL A 148 -2.98 12.93 11.75
CA VAL A 148 -2.36 11.62 11.72
C VAL A 148 -2.59 10.95 10.37
N ASN A 149 -3.80 11.01 9.83
CA ASN A 149 -4.13 10.45 8.54
C ASN A 149 -3.32 11.11 7.39
N TRP A 150 -3.15 12.44 7.42
CA TRP A 150 -2.28 13.15 6.47
C TRP A 150 -0.81 12.69 6.57
N MET A 151 -0.29 12.56 7.79
CA MET A 151 1.08 12.05 8.00
C MET A 151 1.24 10.63 7.47
N GLU A 152 0.30 9.74 7.78
CA GLU A 152 0.30 8.36 7.25
C GLU A 152 0.33 8.34 5.72
N GLN A 153 -0.52 9.11 5.06
CA GLN A 153 -0.57 9.15 3.60
C GLN A 153 0.71 9.73 2.98
N THR A 154 1.27 10.76 3.59
CA THR A 154 2.51 11.37 3.12
C THR A 154 3.68 10.41 3.23
N VAL A 155 3.85 9.77 4.39
CA VAL A 155 4.93 8.79 4.62
C VAL A 155 4.77 7.58 3.70
N ASN A 156 3.55 7.05 3.55
CA ASN A 156 3.28 5.95 2.64
C ASN A 156 3.60 6.32 1.19
N SER A 157 3.20 7.52 0.74
CA SER A 157 3.50 8.01 -0.61
C SER A 157 5.00 8.11 -0.85
N LEU A 158 5.75 8.72 0.08
CA LEU A 158 7.21 8.83 -0.02
C LEU A 158 7.89 7.46 -0.03
N ALA A 159 7.45 6.52 0.81
CA ALA A 159 7.99 5.18 0.84
C ALA A 159 7.79 4.46 -0.51
N GLN A 160 6.59 4.54 -1.10
CA GLN A 160 6.31 3.91 -2.39
C GLN A 160 7.06 4.58 -3.55
N ILE A 161 7.24 5.91 -3.51
CA ILE A 161 8.07 6.63 -4.48
C ILE A 161 9.53 6.17 -4.37
N CYS A 162 10.06 6.03 -3.15
CA CYS A 162 11.41 5.52 -2.95
C CYS A 162 11.57 4.10 -3.50
N PHE A 163 10.66 3.17 -3.23
CA PHE A 163 10.70 1.84 -3.83
C PHE A 163 10.67 1.89 -5.36
N PHE A 164 9.81 2.72 -5.93
CA PHE A 164 9.72 2.88 -7.38
C PHE A 164 11.03 3.41 -7.97
N ILE A 165 11.61 4.47 -7.39
CA ILE A 165 12.90 5.02 -7.86
C ILE A 165 14.00 3.96 -7.71
N GLY A 166 14.10 3.30 -6.56
CA GLY A 166 15.07 2.23 -6.33
C GLY A 166 14.97 1.15 -7.41
N LEU A 167 13.75 0.75 -7.76
CA LEU A 167 13.51 -0.25 -8.80
C LEU A 167 13.81 0.25 -10.23
N MET A 168 13.72 1.56 -10.48
CA MET A 168 14.13 2.14 -11.77
C MET A 168 15.66 2.24 -11.92
N LEU A 169 16.37 2.36 -10.82
CA LEU A 169 17.84 2.45 -10.77
C LEU A 169 18.52 1.08 -10.68
N ALA A 170 17.80 0.01 -10.28
CA ALA A 170 18.27 -1.37 -10.20
C ALA A 170 18.20 -2.09 -11.56
#